data_fe8b3a9674f8919b95e293c09f275485
#
_entry.id   fe8b3a9674f8919b95e293c09f275485
#
_cell.length_a   1.000
_cell.length_b   1.000
_cell.length_c   1.000
_cell.angle_alpha   90.00
_cell.angle_beta   90.00
_cell.angle_gamma   90.00
#
_symmetry.space_group_name_H-M   'P 1'
#
loop_
_entity.id
_entity.type
_entity.pdbx_description
1 polymer ?
#
loop_
_entity_poly.entity_id
_entity_poly.type
_entity_poly.pdbx_seq_one_letter_code
_entity_poly.pdbx_strand_id
1 'polypeptide(L)'
;MLTTDIARLSRAKNNNLFKKINSKILKKNIPSTYISKDNDWFGLSVRARPIIYSKERVNINELKNYEQLSNKKWKGRICMRSSSNVYNQSLIAYMILNLGEKETEDWIKNLVNNFARKPFGGDRDQIKAIASGQCDITVANVYYLANMLNSKNKKDVIAAKKVSIFWPNQETFGAHINISGAGILKSSKNSKNALMFLEFLSSKQAQEIYTKNIHEYSIRIDVEPSETVFKFGKFKSDHLKLEEIGKKIKTAIYFASKHNWK
;
A
#
# COMPACT_ATOMS: atom_id res chain seq x y z
N MET A 1 -7.70 0.60 18.77
CA MET A 1 -7.66 -0.29 17.58
C MET A 1 -6.50 0.14 16.71
N LEU A 2 -5.60 -0.78 16.40
CA LEU A 2 -4.50 -0.59 15.45
C LEU A 2 -4.81 -1.45 14.22
N THR A 3 -4.65 -0.90 13.02
CA THR A 3 -4.96 -1.63 11.79
C THR A 3 -4.15 -1.12 10.60
N THR A 4 -4.10 -1.93 9.58
CA THR A 4 -3.44 -1.61 8.31
C THR A 4 -4.48 -1.24 7.27
N ASP A 5 -4.18 -0.24 6.46
CA ASP A 5 -4.94 0.23 5.33
C ASP A 5 -6.09 1.18 5.67
N ILE A 6 -6.18 2.26 4.88
CA ILE A 6 -7.23 3.28 5.02
C ILE A 6 -8.64 2.70 4.87
N ALA A 7 -8.82 1.62 4.08
CA ALA A 7 -10.12 0.98 3.94
C ALA A 7 -10.67 0.46 5.28
N ARG A 8 -9.80 -0.06 6.15
CA ARG A 8 -10.20 -0.55 7.48
C ARG A 8 -10.44 0.59 8.45
N LEU A 9 -9.59 1.64 8.42
CA LEU A 9 -9.81 2.85 9.23
C LEU A 9 -11.11 3.54 8.84
N SER A 10 -11.38 3.71 7.55
CA SER A 10 -12.63 4.29 7.05
C SER A 10 -13.84 3.45 7.44
N ARG A 11 -13.76 2.12 7.36
CA ARG A 11 -14.84 1.24 7.81
C ARG A 11 -15.13 1.43 9.30
N ALA A 12 -14.10 1.49 10.15
CA ALA A 12 -14.28 1.71 11.58
C ALA A 12 -14.86 3.10 11.88
N LYS A 13 -14.40 4.14 11.17
CA LYS A 13 -14.96 5.49 11.26
C LYS A 13 -16.42 5.52 10.83
N ASN A 14 -16.77 4.94 9.68
CA ASN A 14 -18.15 4.92 9.16
C ASN A 14 -19.12 4.14 10.07
N ASN A 15 -18.60 3.19 10.87
CA ASN A 15 -19.36 2.51 11.92
C ASN A 15 -19.30 3.25 13.27
N ASN A 16 -18.83 4.49 13.29
CA ASN A 16 -18.80 5.35 14.48
C ASN A 16 -18.07 4.73 15.69
N LEU A 17 -17.02 3.93 15.42
CA LEU A 17 -16.29 3.19 16.45
C LEU A 17 -15.27 4.02 17.21
N PHE A 18 -14.76 5.11 16.63
CA PHE A 18 -13.67 5.88 17.19
C PHE A 18 -14.11 7.06 18.04
N LYS A 19 -13.32 7.36 19.08
CA LYS A 19 -13.39 8.62 19.85
C LYS A 19 -12.62 9.69 19.12
N LYS A 20 -13.07 10.94 19.17
CA LYS A 20 -12.24 12.11 18.80
C LYS A 20 -11.11 12.28 19.82
N ILE A 21 -9.92 12.54 19.32
CA ILE A 21 -8.69 12.68 20.13
C ILE A 21 -8.13 14.08 19.92
N ASN A 22 -7.94 14.81 21.00
CA ASN A 22 -7.25 16.10 20.97
C ASN A 22 -5.86 15.96 21.63
N SER A 23 -4.85 15.64 20.84
CA SER A 23 -3.46 15.53 21.30
C SER A 23 -2.57 16.49 20.53
N LYS A 24 -1.92 17.40 21.25
CA LYS A 24 -0.89 18.29 20.67
C LYS A 24 0.32 17.50 20.18
N ILE A 25 0.67 16.39 20.85
CA ILE A 25 1.79 15.52 20.49
C ILE A 25 1.53 14.84 19.16
N LEU A 26 0.35 14.20 18.97
CA LEU A 26 0.00 13.56 17.72
C LEU A 26 -0.03 14.55 16.55
N LYS A 27 -0.61 15.74 16.76
CA LYS A 27 -0.66 16.81 15.73
C LYS A 27 0.72 17.38 15.38
N LYS A 28 1.66 17.39 16.33
CA LYS A 28 3.05 17.80 16.10
C LYS A 28 3.84 16.74 15.33
N ASN A 29 3.63 15.48 15.66
CA ASN A 29 4.45 14.37 15.15
C ASN A 29 3.95 13.81 13.80
N ILE A 30 2.66 13.95 13.51
CA ILE A 30 2.00 13.34 12.35
C ILE A 30 1.56 14.45 11.39
N PRO A 31 2.01 14.44 10.13
CA PRO A 31 1.52 15.36 9.11
C PRO A 31 -0.01 15.31 8.98
N SER A 32 -0.64 16.46 8.78
CA SER A 32 -2.11 16.57 8.72
C SER A 32 -2.75 15.69 7.64
N THR A 33 -2.01 15.35 6.59
CA THR A 33 -2.43 14.42 5.53
C THR A 33 -2.67 13.00 6.02
N TYR A 34 -2.06 12.62 7.15
CA TYR A 34 -2.19 11.30 7.78
C TYR A 34 -3.07 11.34 9.05
N ILE A 35 -3.80 12.43 9.27
CA ILE A 35 -4.76 12.58 10.36
C ILE A 35 -6.16 12.69 9.77
N SER A 36 -7.14 12.00 10.34
CA SER A 36 -8.53 12.16 9.91
C SER A 36 -9.05 13.57 10.14
N LYS A 37 -9.95 14.02 9.28
CA LYS A 37 -10.57 15.36 9.41
C LYS A 37 -11.20 15.59 10.80
N ASP A 38 -11.74 14.53 11.41
CA ASP A 38 -12.39 14.59 12.72
C ASP A 38 -11.44 14.29 13.90
N ASN A 39 -10.15 14.06 13.64
CA ASN A 39 -9.15 13.66 14.63
C ASN A 39 -9.54 12.37 15.39
N ASP A 40 -10.09 11.40 14.71
CA ASP A 40 -10.57 10.14 15.30
C ASP A 40 -9.69 8.93 14.91
N TRP A 41 -8.85 9.05 13.87
CA TRP A 41 -7.76 8.13 13.57
C TRP A 41 -6.48 8.88 13.11
N PHE A 42 -5.35 8.24 13.29
CA PHE A 42 -4.01 8.75 13.02
C PHE A 42 -3.19 7.70 12.27
N GLY A 43 -2.50 8.11 11.21
CA GLY A 43 -1.50 7.29 10.55
C GLY A 43 -0.28 7.10 11.42
N LEU A 44 0.32 5.90 11.36
CA LEU A 44 1.49 5.52 12.15
C LEU A 44 2.66 5.02 11.31
N SER A 45 2.40 4.67 10.05
CA SER A 45 3.42 4.38 9.04
C SER A 45 2.83 4.52 7.65
N VAL A 46 3.70 4.68 6.66
CA VAL A 46 3.32 4.80 5.24
C VAL A 46 3.80 3.58 4.47
N ARG A 47 2.96 3.08 3.59
CA ARG A 47 3.22 1.94 2.71
C ARG A 47 3.04 2.37 1.26
N ALA A 48 4.03 2.12 0.43
CA ALA A 48 3.96 2.40 -0.99
C ALA A 48 3.83 1.11 -1.81
N ARG A 49 3.14 1.19 -2.94
CA ARG A 49 2.86 0.05 -3.82
C ARG A 49 3.51 0.23 -5.19
N PRO A 50 4.83 -0.01 -5.33
CA PRO A 50 5.49 0.01 -6.63
C PRO A 50 5.02 -1.15 -7.53
N ILE A 51 5.36 -1.06 -8.79
CA ILE A 51 5.41 -2.20 -9.69
C ILE A 51 6.68 -2.99 -9.35
N ILE A 52 6.55 -4.29 -9.08
CA ILE A 52 7.67 -5.22 -8.91
C ILE A 52 7.78 -6.05 -10.19
N TYR A 53 8.97 -6.15 -10.74
CA TYR A 53 9.19 -6.77 -12.05
C TYR A 53 10.42 -7.69 -12.07
N SER A 54 10.44 -8.63 -13.00
CA SER A 54 11.59 -9.51 -13.29
C SER A 54 12.71 -8.73 -13.94
N LYS A 55 13.92 -8.72 -13.36
CA LYS A 55 15.11 -8.08 -13.93
C LYS A 55 15.53 -8.67 -15.28
N GLU A 56 15.24 -9.95 -15.52
CA GLU A 56 15.66 -10.68 -16.71
C GLU A 56 14.67 -10.54 -17.87
N ARG A 57 13.35 -10.43 -17.57
CA ARG A 57 12.28 -10.56 -18.58
C ARG A 57 11.53 -9.28 -18.87
N VAL A 58 11.77 -8.20 -18.12
CA VAL A 58 11.14 -6.90 -18.31
C VAL A 58 12.21 -5.84 -18.47
N ASN A 59 12.17 -5.13 -19.58
CA ASN A 59 12.97 -3.93 -19.76
C ASN A 59 12.31 -2.78 -18.97
N ILE A 60 13.06 -2.12 -18.09
CA ILE A 60 12.55 -1.03 -17.25
C ILE A 60 11.94 0.12 -18.08
N ASN A 61 12.45 0.37 -19.28
CA ASN A 61 11.94 1.40 -20.19
C ASN A 61 10.53 1.10 -20.72
N GLU A 62 10.02 -0.12 -20.54
CA GLU A 62 8.65 -0.48 -20.88
C GLU A 62 7.66 -0.10 -19.78
N LEU A 63 8.14 0.29 -18.57
CA LEU A 63 7.32 0.63 -17.41
C LEU A 63 7.17 2.15 -17.30
N LYS A 64 5.93 2.63 -17.08
CA LYS A 64 5.62 4.06 -16.89
C LYS A 64 4.65 4.30 -15.72
N ASN A 65 3.51 3.65 -15.74
CA ASN A 65 2.40 3.91 -14.83
C ASN A 65 1.59 2.63 -14.57
N TYR A 66 0.62 2.68 -13.66
CA TYR A 66 -0.28 1.55 -13.42
C TYR A 66 -1.21 1.29 -14.60
N GLU A 67 -1.63 2.33 -15.31
CA GLU A 67 -2.60 2.28 -16.40
C GLU A 67 -2.13 1.32 -17.50
N GLN A 68 -0.85 1.38 -17.83
CA GLN A 68 -0.28 0.52 -18.89
C GLN A 68 -0.27 -0.99 -18.56
N LEU A 69 -0.49 -1.38 -17.31
CA LEU A 69 -0.60 -2.81 -16.95
C LEU A 69 -1.83 -3.46 -17.61
N SER A 70 -2.79 -2.66 -18.08
CA SER A 70 -3.92 -3.10 -18.90
C SER A 70 -3.58 -3.36 -20.37
N ASN A 71 -2.40 -2.98 -20.85
CA ASN A 71 -2.00 -3.17 -22.24
C ASN A 71 -1.83 -4.66 -22.59
N LYS A 72 -2.27 -5.06 -23.78
CA LYS A 72 -2.20 -6.45 -24.27
C LYS A 72 -0.79 -7.05 -24.29
N LYS A 73 0.28 -6.22 -24.33
CA LYS A 73 1.66 -6.70 -24.24
C LYS A 73 1.97 -7.44 -22.93
N TRP A 74 1.18 -7.21 -21.90
CA TRP A 74 1.32 -7.88 -20.60
C TRP A 74 0.45 -9.13 -20.44
N LYS A 75 -0.23 -9.58 -21.51
CA LYS A 75 -1.09 -10.76 -21.47
C LYS A 75 -0.32 -12.00 -21.00
N GLY A 76 -0.83 -12.66 -19.95
CA GLY A 76 -0.19 -13.83 -19.35
C GLY A 76 1.09 -13.52 -18.57
N ARG A 77 1.38 -12.24 -18.27
CA ARG A 77 2.64 -11.83 -17.64
C ARG A 77 2.46 -11.17 -16.27
N ILE A 78 1.24 -10.99 -15.79
CA ILE A 78 0.94 -10.32 -14.53
C ILE A 78 0.43 -11.33 -13.49
N CYS A 79 1.03 -11.33 -12.30
CA CYS A 79 0.49 -12.01 -11.12
C CYS A 79 -0.04 -10.96 -10.14
N MET A 80 -1.23 -11.19 -9.62
CA MET A 80 -1.81 -10.34 -8.58
C MET A 80 -2.42 -11.20 -7.48
N ARG A 81 -2.43 -10.69 -6.27
CA ARG A 81 -3.26 -11.28 -5.23
C ARG A 81 -4.73 -10.94 -5.45
N SER A 82 -5.63 -11.69 -4.81
CA SER A 82 -7.07 -11.43 -4.88
C SER A 82 -7.44 -9.99 -4.48
N SER A 83 -8.45 -9.43 -5.13
CA SER A 83 -9.05 -8.14 -4.77
C SER A 83 -9.87 -8.20 -3.47
N SER A 84 -10.10 -9.39 -2.89
CA SER A 84 -10.63 -9.51 -1.54
C SER A 84 -9.70 -8.87 -0.49
N ASN A 85 -8.43 -8.70 -0.85
CA ASN A 85 -7.47 -8.02 -0.01
C ASN A 85 -7.61 -6.49 -0.12
N VAL A 86 -7.62 -5.83 1.04
CA VAL A 86 -7.79 -4.37 1.15
C VAL A 86 -6.78 -3.56 0.38
N TYR A 87 -5.56 -4.07 0.15
CA TYR A 87 -4.52 -3.32 -0.58
C TYR A 87 -4.86 -3.12 -2.05
N ASN A 88 -5.48 -4.12 -2.68
CA ASN A 88 -5.96 -3.97 -4.06
C ASN A 88 -7.23 -3.12 -4.12
N GLN A 89 -8.11 -3.22 -3.10
CA GLN A 89 -9.28 -2.35 -3.00
C GLN A 89 -8.88 -0.87 -2.91
N SER A 90 -7.86 -0.55 -2.11
CA SER A 90 -7.34 0.80 -1.98
C SER A 90 -6.61 1.27 -3.25
N LEU A 91 -5.88 0.39 -3.94
CA LEU A 91 -5.27 0.71 -5.23
C LEU A 91 -6.34 1.04 -6.28
N ILE A 92 -7.40 0.25 -6.38
CA ILE A 92 -8.51 0.51 -7.29
C ILE A 92 -9.21 1.83 -6.94
N ALA A 93 -9.46 2.07 -5.63
CA ALA A 93 -10.07 3.32 -5.17
C ALA A 93 -9.20 4.55 -5.53
N TYR A 94 -7.87 4.41 -5.39
CA TYR A 94 -6.91 5.41 -5.82
C TYR A 94 -6.97 5.66 -7.35
N MET A 95 -7.08 4.60 -8.16
CA MET A 95 -7.25 4.73 -9.61
C MET A 95 -8.56 5.45 -9.96
N ILE A 96 -9.67 5.14 -9.27
CA ILE A 96 -10.95 5.82 -9.47
C ILE A 96 -10.83 7.33 -9.23
N LEU A 97 -10.11 7.75 -8.21
CA LEU A 97 -9.96 9.16 -7.88
C LEU A 97 -9.09 9.92 -8.89
N ASN A 98 -8.14 9.25 -9.51
CA ASN A 98 -7.23 9.88 -10.47
C ASN A 98 -7.71 9.80 -11.92
N LEU A 99 -8.39 8.72 -12.31
CA LEU A 99 -8.80 8.48 -13.69
C LEU A 99 -10.31 8.61 -13.92
N GLY A 100 -11.10 8.52 -12.86
CA GLY A 100 -12.56 8.38 -12.97
C GLY A 100 -13.01 6.92 -12.93
N GLU A 101 -14.32 6.72 -12.77
CA GLU A 101 -14.92 5.39 -12.59
C GLU A 101 -14.88 4.56 -13.87
N LYS A 102 -15.20 5.15 -15.02
CA LYS A 102 -15.26 4.46 -16.31
C LYS A 102 -13.88 3.94 -16.73
N GLU A 103 -12.89 4.81 -16.74
CA GLU A 103 -11.53 4.49 -17.15
C GLU A 103 -10.90 3.45 -16.21
N THR A 104 -11.22 3.52 -14.92
CA THR A 104 -10.74 2.52 -13.93
C THR A 104 -11.44 1.17 -14.13
N GLU A 105 -12.72 1.17 -14.45
CA GLU A 105 -13.45 -0.08 -14.76
C GLU A 105 -12.86 -0.77 -16.01
N ASP A 106 -12.61 -0.02 -17.07
CA ASP A 106 -11.97 -0.52 -18.30
C ASP A 106 -10.54 -1.01 -18.02
N TRP A 107 -9.80 -0.29 -17.18
CA TRP A 107 -8.47 -0.71 -16.71
C TRP A 107 -8.52 -2.05 -15.97
N ILE A 108 -9.44 -2.24 -15.02
CA ILE A 108 -9.60 -3.50 -14.29
C ILE A 108 -9.90 -4.66 -15.24
N LYS A 109 -10.86 -4.47 -16.14
CA LYS A 109 -11.25 -5.47 -17.14
C LYS A 109 -10.03 -5.96 -17.94
N ASN A 110 -9.25 -5.02 -18.47
CA ASN A 110 -8.09 -5.34 -19.29
C ASN A 110 -6.92 -5.88 -18.47
N LEU A 111 -6.70 -5.37 -17.24
CA LEU A 111 -5.68 -5.87 -16.31
C LEU A 111 -5.94 -7.35 -15.96
N VAL A 112 -7.19 -7.71 -15.66
CA VAL A 112 -7.56 -9.10 -15.32
C VAL A 112 -7.31 -10.04 -16.50
N ASN A 113 -7.55 -9.59 -17.73
CA ASN A 113 -7.25 -10.35 -18.94
C ASN A 113 -5.74 -10.60 -19.15
N ASN A 114 -4.89 -9.82 -18.48
CA ASN A 114 -3.44 -9.95 -18.54
C ASN A 114 -2.85 -10.85 -17.43
N PHE A 115 -3.69 -11.37 -16.53
CA PHE A 115 -3.20 -12.25 -15.48
C PHE A 115 -2.65 -13.56 -16.05
N ALA A 116 -1.48 -13.95 -15.55
CA ALA A 116 -0.83 -15.22 -15.89
C ALA A 116 -1.56 -16.43 -15.26
N ARG A 117 -2.26 -16.18 -14.16
CA ARG A 117 -2.97 -17.19 -13.38
C ARG A 117 -4.08 -16.57 -12.55
N LYS A 118 -4.99 -17.37 -12.04
CA LYS A 118 -5.98 -16.90 -11.05
C LYS A 118 -5.27 -16.28 -9.85
N PRO A 119 -5.76 -15.15 -9.32
CA PRO A 119 -5.20 -14.51 -8.14
C PRO A 119 -5.23 -15.45 -6.93
N PHE A 120 -4.09 -15.64 -6.29
CA PHE A 120 -3.98 -16.37 -5.03
C PHE A 120 -2.75 -15.94 -4.24
N GLY A 121 -2.72 -16.26 -2.95
CA GLY A 121 -1.60 -15.96 -2.06
C GLY A 121 -1.47 -14.48 -1.71
N GLY A 122 -0.40 -14.15 -1.00
CA GLY A 122 -0.07 -12.79 -0.59
C GLY A 122 0.95 -12.11 -1.51
N ASP A 123 1.39 -10.90 -1.14
CA ASP A 123 2.36 -10.14 -1.93
C ASP A 123 3.71 -10.86 -2.06
N ARG A 124 4.17 -11.59 -1.02
CA ARG A 124 5.38 -12.43 -1.10
C ARG A 124 5.25 -13.56 -2.12
N ASP A 125 4.05 -14.14 -2.24
CA ASP A 125 3.81 -15.21 -3.20
C ASP A 125 3.84 -14.68 -4.64
N GLN A 126 3.42 -13.44 -4.87
CA GLN A 126 3.57 -12.80 -6.17
C GLN A 126 5.05 -12.55 -6.52
N ILE A 127 5.85 -12.08 -5.55
CA ILE A 127 7.31 -11.90 -5.75
C ILE A 127 7.97 -13.24 -6.08
N LYS A 128 7.63 -14.31 -5.37
CA LYS A 128 8.13 -15.66 -5.65
C LYS A 128 7.68 -16.19 -7.01
N ALA A 129 6.45 -15.88 -7.43
CA ALA A 129 5.95 -16.24 -8.75
C ALA A 129 6.74 -15.56 -9.88
N ILE A 130 7.10 -14.29 -9.72
CA ILE A 130 8.00 -13.62 -10.67
C ILE A 130 9.38 -14.29 -10.66
N ALA A 131 9.95 -14.55 -9.50
CA ALA A 131 11.27 -15.15 -9.38
C ALA A 131 11.36 -16.57 -9.98
N SER A 132 10.24 -17.31 -10.05
CA SER A 132 10.12 -18.64 -10.64
C SER A 132 9.70 -18.64 -12.12
N GLY A 133 9.44 -17.48 -12.72
CA GLY A 133 9.03 -17.37 -14.12
C GLY A 133 7.56 -17.61 -14.41
N GLN A 134 6.70 -17.71 -13.39
CA GLN A 134 5.24 -17.86 -13.59
C GLN A 134 4.59 -16.58 -14.13
N CYS A 135 5.20 -15.44 -13.88
CA CYS A 135 4.80 -14.14 -14.39
C CYS A 135 6.00 -13.18 -14.34
N ASP A 136 5.84 -11.99 -14.85
CA ASP A 136 6.93 -11.02 -14.97
C ASP A 136 6.73 -9.79 -14.09
N ILE A 137 5.49 -9.46 -13.74
CA ILE A 137 5.11 -8.22 -13.05
C ILE A 137 4.07 -8.50 -11.97
N THR A 138 4.15 -7.74 -10.88
CA THR A 138 3.09 -7.57 -9.87
C THR A 138 3.05 -6.15 -9.33
N VAL A 139 1.98 -5.78 -8.63
CA VAL A 139 1.91 -4.59 -7.78
C VAL A 139 1.80 -5.04 -6.32
N ALA A 140 2.78 -4.72 -5.52
CA ALA A 140 2.86 -5.16 -4.13
C ALA A 140 3.44 -4.06 -3.22
N ASN A 141 3.19 -4.14 -1.92
CA ASN A 141 3.79 -3.20 -0.99
C ASN A 141 5.31 -3.41 -0.91
N VAL A 142 6.06 -2.32 -0.96
CA VAL A 142 7.53 -2.31 -1.00
C VAL A 142 8.17 -3.06 0.16
N TYR A 143 7.60 -2.97 1.36
CA TYR A 143 8.16 -3.62 2.55
C TYR A 143 8.19 -5.15 2.46
N TYR A 144 7.36 -5.78 1.63
CA TYR A 144 7.45 -7.23 1.41
C TYR A 144 8.76 -7.62 0.74
N LEU A 145 9.17 -6.87 -0.30
CA LEU A 145 10.44 -7.10 -0.97
C LEU A 145 11.61 -6.80 -0.03
N ALA A 146 11.54 -5.69 0.72
CA ALA A 146 12.57 -5.34 1.70
C ALA A 146 12.73 -6.43 2.77
N ASN A 147 11.62 -6.93 3.33
CA ASN A 147 11.65 -8.04 4.29
C ASN A 147 12.21 -9.34 3.69
N MET A 148 11.93 -9.64 2.42
CA MET A 148 12.48 -10.82 1.76
C MET A 148 14.00 -10.69 1.52
N LEU A 149 14.49 -9.51 1.17
CA LEU A 149 15.93 -9.24 1.02
C LEU A 149 16.70 -9.38 2.33
N ASN A 150 16.06 -9.09 3.47
CA ASN A 150 16.64 -9.18 4.83
C ASN A 150 16.24 -10.48 5.56
N SER A 151 15.64 -11.44 4.87
CA SER A 151 15.15 -12.67 5.49
C SER A 151 16.30 -13.61 5.88
N LYS A 152 16.13 -14.31 7.00
CA LYS A 152 17.00 -15.45 7.36
C LYS A 152 16.79 -16.65 6.44
N ASN A 153 15.65 -16.73 5.73
CA ASN A 153 15.38 -17.78 4.76
C ASN A 153 16.08 -17.48 3.43
N LYS A 154 17.12 -18.25 3.12
CA LYS A 154 17.91 -18.10 1.88
C LYS A 154 17.04 -18.14 0.61
N LYS A 155 15.97 -18.95 0.57
CA LYS A 155 15.07 -19.04 -0.58
C LYS A 155 14.34 -17.70 -0.83
N ASP A 156 13.93 -16.99 0.21
CA ASP A 156 13.32 -15.68 0.09
C ASP A 156 14.30 -14.65 -0.45
N VAL A 157 15.54 -14.65 0.04
CA VAL A 157 16.61 -13.74 -0.44
C VAL A 157 16.93 -13.99 -1.91
N ILE A 158 17.06 -15.26 -2.31
CA ILE A 158 17.31 -15.63 -3.72
C ILE A 158 16.17 -15.15 -4.62
N ALA A 159 14.93 -15.37 -4.24
CA ALA A 159 13.77 -14.90 -4.99
C ALA A 159 13.74 -13.37 -5.10
N ALA A 160 13.97 -12.66 -3.98
CA ALA A 160 13.98 -11.21 -3.93
C ALA A 160 15.05 -10.57 -4.81
N LYS A 161 16.22 -11.20 -4.93
CA LYS A 161 17.33 -10.71 -5.79
C LYS A 161 17.02 -10.77 -7.28
N LYS A 162 16.07 -11.61 -7.73
CA LYS A 162 15.67 -11.74 -9.15
C LYS A 162 14.71 -10.64 -9.60
N VAL A 163 14.16 -9.88 -8.69
CA VAL A 163 13.19 -8.83 -8.99
C VAL A 163 13.73 -7.45 -8.65
N SER A 164 13.10 -6.42 -9.20
CA SER A 164 13.34 -5.03 -8.84
C SER A 164 12.02 -4.29 -8.73
N ILE A 165 12.06 -3.04 -8.28
CA ILE A 165 10.89 -2.17 -8.23
C ILE A 165 10.98 -1.09 -9.29
N PHE A 166 9.82 -0.63 -9.71
CA PHE A 166 9.62 0.56 -10.53
C PHE A 166 8.55 1.43 -9.87
N TRP A 167 8.84 2.72 -9.70
CA TRP A 167 7.90 3.69 -9.17
C TRP A 167 6.99 4.19 -10.29
N PRO A 168 5.70 3.82 -10.32
CA PRO A 168 4.80 4.24 -11.39
C PRO A 168 4.34 5.68 -11.22
N ASN A 169 3.80 6.25 -12.31
CA ASN A 169 3.13 7.56 -12.33
C ASN A 169 3.99 8.75 -11.87
N GLN A 170 5.31 8.68 -12.01
CA GLN A 170 6.21 9.73 -11.50
C GLN A 170 6.05 11.06 -12.25
N GLU A 171 5.65 11.02 -13.52
CA GLU A 171 5.38 12.20 -14.35
C GLU A 171 3.95 12.73 -14.19
N THR A 172 3.07 11.98 -13.51
CA THR A 172 1.66 12.33 -13.32
C THR A 172 1.32 12.50 -11.84
N PHE A 173 0.40 11.71 -11.30
CA PHE A 173 -0.13 11.88 -9.94
C PHE A 173 0.68 11.14 -8.84
N GLY A 174 1.75 10.44 -9.20
CA GLY A 174 2.63 9.77 -8.24
C GLY A 174 2.24 8.32 -7.96
N ALA A 175 3.05 7.62 -7.17
CA ALA A 175 2.76 6.25 -6.77
C ALA A 175 1.74 6.18 -5.63
N HIS A 176 0.87 5.17 -5.66
CA HIS A 176 -0.10 4.94 -4.59
C HIS A 176 0.58 4.67 -3.25
N ILE A 177 0.20 5.45 -2.24
CA ILE A 177 0.56 5.22 -0.85
C ILE A 177 -0.67 4.91 0.00
N ASN A 178 -0.44 4.21 1.11
CA ASN A 178 -1.44 3.90 2.11
C ASN A 178 -0.81 3.92 3.50
N ILE A 179 -1.59 3.80 4.55
CA ILE A 179 -1.10 3.88 5.93
C ILE A 179 -1.43 2.65 6.75
N SER A 180 -0.59 2.36 7.74
CA SER A 180 -1.03 1.70 8.97
C SER A 180 -1.40 2.79 9.96
N GLY A 181 -2.48 2.61 10.70
CA GLY A 181 -2.95 3.66 11.57
C GLY A 181 -3.78 3.13 12.74
N ALA A 182 -4.19 4.04 13.60
CA ALA A 182 -4.96 3.68 14.79
C ALA A 182 -5.94 4.77 15.21
N GLY A 183 -6.98 4.34 15.96
CA GLY A 183 -7.90 5.18 16.67
C GLY A 183 -8.28 4.55 18.02
N ILE A 184 -8.76 5.35 18.95
CA ILE A 184 -9.25 4.88 20.24
C ILE A 184 -10.73 4.53 20.11
N LEU A 185 -11.09 3.29 20.43
CA LEU A 185 -12.49 2.85 20.36
C LEU A 185 -13.35 3.55 21.42
N LYS A 186 -14.60 3.88 21.09
CA LYS A 186 -15.56 4.43 22.04
C LYS A 186 -15.81 3.51 23.24
N SER A 187 -15.74 2.20 23.03
CA SER A 187 -15.87 1.17 24.06
C SER A 187 -14.63 1.01 24.96
N SER A 188 -13.51 1.68 24.64
CA SER A 188 -12.27 1.52 25.42
C SER A 188 -12.42 2.06 26.83
N LYS A 189 -12.16 1.20 27.83
CA LYS A 189 -12.08 1.57 29.26
C LYS A 189 -10.74 2.23 29.62
N ASN A 190 -9.68 2.01 28.79
CA ASN A 190 -8.31 2.47 29.03
C ASN A 190 -7.88 3.56 28.02
N SER A 191 -8.75 4.54 27.76
CA SER A 191 -8.51 5.56 26.72
C SER A 191 -7.26 6.40 26.99
N LYS A 192 -6.94 6.68 28.28
CA LYS A 192 -5.72 7.43 28.67
C LYS A 192 -4.46 6.68 28.26
N ASN A 193 -4.35 5.40 28.61
CA ASN A 193 -3.19 4.57 28.26
C ASN A 193 -3.10 4.34 26.74
N ALA A 194 -4.25 4.17 26.06
CA ALA A 194 -4.29 4.07 24.62
C ALA A 194 -3.78 5.35 23.93
N LEU A 195 -4.10 6.54 24.47
CA LEU A 195 -3.57 7.80 23.97
C LEU A 195 -2.05 7.88 24.16
N MET A 196 -1.56 7.62 25.38
CA MET A 196 -0.11 7.60 25.66
C MET A 196 0.64 6.65 24.73
N PHE A 197 0.06 5.49 24.43
CA PHE A 197 0.65 4.52 23.51
C PHE A 197 0.68 5.04 22.06
N LEU A 198 -0.39 5.71 21.58
CA LEU A 198 -0.41 6.32 20.25
C LEU A 198 0.63 7.47 20.14
N GLU A 199 0.74 8.29 21.19
CA GLU A 199 1.75 9.34 21.25
C GLU A 199 3.16 8.77 21.20
N PHE A 200 3.44 7.70 21.96
CA PHE A 200 4.71 6.97 21.89
C PHE A 200 4.96 6.42 20.48
N LEU A 201 3.99 5.76 19.84
CA LEU A 201 4.15 5.22 18.49
C LEU A 201 4.44 6.31 17.44
N SER A 202 4.01 7.55 17.68
CA SER A 202 4.32 8.71 16.82
C SER A 202 5.68 9.35 17.14
N SER A 203 6.37 8.94 18.20
CA SER A 203 7.67 9.48 18.59
C SER A 203 8.77 9.12 17.59
N LYS A 204 9.83 9.92 17.53
CA LYS A 204 10.99 9.64 16.69
C LYS A 204 11.56 8.25 16.96
N GLN A 205 11.80 7.92 18.24
CA GLN A 205 12.33 6.64 18.69
C GLN A 205 11.47 5.45 18.19
N ALA A 206 10.15 5.51 18.35
CA ALA A 206 9.25 4.44 17.89
C ALA A 206 9.26 4.32 16.37
N GLN A 207 9.30 5.43 15.65
CA GLN A 207 9.33 5.45 14.19
C GLN A 207 10.65 4.90 13.63
N GLU A 208 11.78 5.18 14.24
CA GLU A 208 13.09 4.59 13.89
C GLU A 208 13.10 3.07 14.08
N ILE A 209 12.55 2.58 15.19
CA ILE A 209 12.39 1.14 15.44
C ILE A 209 11.47 0.52 14.38
N TYR A 210 10.37 1.19 14.06
CA TYR A 210 9.38 0.69 13.12
C TYR A 210 9.93 0.59 11.70
N THR A 211 10.55 1.66 11.18
CA THR A 211 11.13 1.67 9.84
C THR A 211 12.24 0.63 9.70
N LYS A 212 13.11 0.50 10.71
CA LYS A 212 14.23 -0.43 10.71
C LYS A 212 13.79 -1.90 10.69
N ASN A 213 12.73 -2.26 11.42
CA ASN A 213 12.32 -3.66 11.60
C ASN A 213 11.18 -4.10 10.68
N ILE A 214 10.31 -3.19 10.26
CA ILE A 214 9.12 -3.49 9.44
C ILE A 214 9.34 -3.09 7.98
N HIS A 215 10.29 -2.17 7.71
CA HIS A 215 10.58 -1.62 6.38
C HIS A 215 9.40 -0.85 5.74
N GLU A 216 8.47 -0.33 6.54
CA GLU A 216 7.50 0.68 6.10
C GLU A 216 8.14 2.07 6.25
N TYR A 217 7.65 3.06 5.52
CA TYR A 217 8.10 4.45 5.67
C TYR A 217 7.56 5.05 6.96
N SER A 218 8.35 5.92 7.59
CA SER A 218 7.89 6.72 8.71
C SER A 218 6.81 7.73 8.29
N ILE A 219 5.89 8.03 9.21
CA ILE A 219 5.01 9.21 9.08
C ILE A 219 5.74 10.50 9.39
N ARG A 220 6.89 10.45 10.03
CA ARG A 220 7.71 11.60 10.39
C ARG A 220 8.72 11.91 9.30
N ILE A 221 8.87 13.20 8.99
CA ILE A 221 9.82 13.66 7.97
C ILE A 221 11.29 13.64 8.44
N ASP A 222 11.51 13.56 9.78
CA ASP A 222 12.83 13.55 10.40
C ASP A 222 13.32 12.12 10.74
N VAL A 223 12.69 11.09 10.16
CA VAL A 223 13.07 9.69 10.29
C VAL A 223 13.24 9.06 8.91
N GLU A 224 14.46 8.66 8.63
CA GLU A 224 14.82 8.02 7.36
C GLU A 224 14.24 6.59 7.24
N PRO A 225 13.95 6.14 6.03
CA PRO A 225 13.58 4.74 5.80
C PRO A 225 14.75 3.81 6.13
N SER A 226 14.48 2.51 6.28
CA SER A 226 15.55 1.52 6.44
C SER A 226 16.52 1.55 5.26
N GLU A 227 17.78 1.14 5.48
CA GLU A 227 18.80 1.11 4.43
C GLU A 227 18.33 0.37 3.15
N THR A 228 17.60 -0.75 3.33
CA THR A 228 17.06 -1.51 2.20
C THR A 228 16.03 -0.72 1.41
N VAL A 229 15.12 -0.03 2.10
CA VAL A 229 14.07 0.79 1.46
C VAL A 229 14.68 2.05 0.84
N PHE A 230 15.68 2.64 1.48
CA PHE A 230 16.43 3.79 0.94
C PHE A 230 17.06 3.48 -0.43
N LYS A 231 17.60 2.27 -0.59
CA LYS A 231 18.19 1.81 -1.87
C LYS A 231 17.17 1.67 -3.01
N PHE A 232 15.88 1.65 -2.72
CA PHE A 232 14.82 1.66 -3.75
C PHE A 232 14.58 3.04 -4.38
N GLY A 233 15.31 4.05 -3.91
CA GLY A 233 15.25 5.41 -4.44
C GLY A 233 14.08 6.23 -3.91
N LYS A 234 14.14 7.52 -4.19
CA LYS A 234 13.06 8.47 -3.90
C LYS A 234 11.95 8.32 -4.93
N PHE A 235 10.73 8.65 -4.53
CA PHE A 235 9.59 8.64 -5.42
C PHE A 235 8.61 9.76 -5.07
N LYS A 236 7.86 10.19 -6.06
CA LYS A 236 6.69 11.06 -5.89
C LYS A 236 5.52 10.18 -5.45
N SER A 237 5.01 10.41 -4.24
CA SER A 237 3.76 9.80 -3.80
C SER A 237 2.56 10.59 -4.32
N ASP A 238 1.38 9.95 -4.32
CA ASP A 238 0.15 10.67 -4.59
C ASP A 238 -0.14 11.73 -3.50
N HIS A 239 -0.94 12.73 -3.86
CA HIS A 239 -1.36 13.81 -2.97
C HIS A 239 -2.81 13.68 -2.51
N LEU A 240 -3.44 12.53 -2.76
CA LEU A 240 -4.83 12.31 -2.39
C LEU A 240 -5.00 12.26 -0.87
N LYS A 241 -6.06 12.88 -0.39
CA LYS A 241 -6.47 12.68 1.00
C LYS A 241 -6.92 11.24 1.19
N LEU A 242 -6.31 10.54 2.11
CA LEU A 242 -6.59 9.11 2.39
C LEU A 242 -8.08 8.84 2.66
N GLU A 243 -8.80 9.78 3.26
CA GLU A 243 -10.25 9.65 3.47
C GLU A 243 -11.04 9.55 2.16
N GLU A 244 -10.60 10.23 1.09
CA GLU A 244 -11.25 10.14 -0.21
C GLU A 244 -11.08 8.73 -0.81
N ILE A 245 -9.90 8.13 -0.66
CA ILE A 245 -9.68 6.72 -1.00
C ILE A 245 -10.69 5.84 -0.25
N GLY A 246 -10.87 6.08 1.06
CA GLY A 246 -11.83 5.35 1.89
C GLY A 246 -13.27 5.40 1.38
N LYS A 247 -13.70 6.53 0.81
CA LYS A 247 -15.05 6.71 0.24
C LYS A 247 -15.29 5.87 -1.02
N LYS A 248 -14.25 5.60 -1.81
CA LYS A 248 -14.33 4.84 -3.07
C LYS A 248 -14.17 3.33 -2.92
N ILE A 249 -13.94 2.82 -1.71
CA ILE A 249 -13.71 1.37 -1.46
C ILE A 249 -14.89 0.50 -1.91
N LYS A 250 -16.13 0.94 -1.68
CA LYS A 250 -17.33 0.16 -2.10
C LYS A 250 -17.38 0.02 -3.63
N THR A 251 -17.15 1.10 -4.36
CA THR A 251 -17.07 1.11 -5.83
C THR A 251 -15.92 0.23 -6.32
N ALA A 252 -14.76 0.32 -5.68
CA ALA A 252 -13.59 -0.51 -6.00
C ALA A 252 -13.88 -2.02 -5.86
N ILE A 253 -14.55 -2.42 -4.77
CA ILE A 253 -14.96 -3.82 -4.55
C ILE A 253 -15.96 -4.26 -5.63
N TYR A 254 -16.93 -3.42 -5.96
CA TYR A 254 -17.92 -3.70 -6.99
C TYR A 254 -17.26 -3.95 -8.36
N PHE A 255 -16.38 -3.05 -8.81
CA PHE A 255 -15.69 -3.19 -10.10
C PHE A 255 -14.80 -4.44 -10.14
N ALA A 256 -14.04 -4.69 -9.08
CA ALA A 256 -13.20 -5.88 -8.99
C ALA A 256 -14.03 -7.18 -9.05
N SER A 257 -15.18 -7.22 -8.38
CA SER A 257 -16.10 -8.37 -8.43
C SER A 257 -16.73 -8.55 -9.80
N LYS A 258 -17.20 -7.45 -10.44
CA LYS A 258 -17.80 -7.45 -11.77
C LYS A 258 -16.87 -8.03 -12.84
N HIS A 259 -15.59 -7.76 -12.74
CA HIS A 259 -14.56 -8.21 -13.70
C HIS A 259 -13.75 -9.43 -13.22
N ASN A 260 -14.25 -10.19 -12.23
CA ASN A 260 -13.65 -11.45 -11.78
C ASN A 260 -12.20 -11.35 -11.27
N TRP A 261 -11.81 -10.22 -10.70
CA TRP A 261 -10.56 -10.13 -9.95
C TRP A 261 -10.73 -10.81 -8.58
N LYS A 262 -10.79 -12.14 -8.56
CA LYS A 262 -11.06 -12.94 -7.36
C LYS A 262 -9.86 -13.78 -6.98
#